data_b325f6f261b060f3d3894e6fdad1cd02
#
_entry.id   b325f6f261b060f3d3894e6fdad1cd02
#
_cell.length_a   1.000
_cell.length_b   1.000
_cell.length_c   1.000
_cell.angle_alpha   90.00
_cell.angle_beta   90.00
_cell.angle_gamma   90.00
#
_symmetry.space_group_name_H-M   'P 1'
#
loop_
_entity.id
_entity.type
_entity.pdbx_description
1 polymer ?
#
loop_
_entity_poly.entity_id
_entity_poly.type
_entity_poly.pdbx_seq_one_letter_code
_entity_poly.pdbx_strand_id
1 'polypeptide(L)'
;MLLMIDNYDSFTYNLVQYLGELGQDVQVYRNDEIDLKKIAALKPEKIVISPGPCTPNEAGISLALIHEFAGKIPLLGVCLGHQSIGQAFGGRIIKAKTLMHGKTSLIHHTNTGVFKDLPNPYTATRYHSLVIERETIPDCLEITAWTDDGEIMGVKHKTLAVEGVQFHPESVLTEHGHDLLNNFLKAY
;
A
#
# COMPACT_ATOMS: atom_id res chain seq x y z
N MET A 1 8.12 7.63 -15.14
CA MET A 1 6.65 7.53 -14.99
C MET A 1 6.32 6.58 -13.84
N LEU A 2 5.35 6.94 -13.03
CA LEU A 2 4.82 6.09 -11.97
C LEU A 2 3.47 5.53 -12.44
N LEU A 3 3.30 4.21 -12.34
CA LEU A 3 2.06 3.53 -12.69
C LEU A 3 1.18 3.39 -11.44
N MET A 4 -0.05 3.87 -11.53
CA MET A 4 -1.09 3.68 -10.52
C MET A 4 -2.08 2.62 -10.99
N ILE A 5 -2.23 1.55 -10.23
CA ILE A 5 -3.30 0.57 -10.48
C ILE A 5 -4.51 0.98 -9.66
N ASP A 6 -5.59 1.32 -10.34
CA ASP A 6 -6.85 1.72 -9.73
C ASP A 6 -7.72 0.48 -9.47
N ASN A 7 -7.93 0.15 -8.20
CA ASN A 7 -8.79 -0.94 -7.78
C ASN A 7 -10.27 -0.50 -7.66
N TYR A 8 -10.71 0.41 -8.52
CA TYR A 8 -12.09 0.94 -8.51
C TYR A 8 -12.43 1.64 -7.21
N ASP A 9 -11.52 2.50 -6.76
CA ASP A 9 -11.65 3.21 -5.50
C ASP A 9 -11.78 4.72 -5.71
N SER A 10 -12.68 5.35 -4.96
CA SER A 10 -12.92 6.79 -5.05
C SER A 10 -11.73 7.63 -4.55
N PHE A 11 -10.83 7.05 -3.75
CA PHE A 11 -9.67 7.75 -3.22
C PHE A 11 -8.40 7.63 -4.10
N THR A 12 -8.47 6.85 -5.18
CA THR A 12 -7.30 6.66 -6.06
C THR A 12 -6.75 7.99 -6.58
N TYR A 13 -7.62 8.89 -7.03
CA TYR A 13 -7.18 10.16 -7.58
C TYR A 13 -6.64 11.14 -6.53
N ASN A 14 -6.98 10.96 -5.25
CA ASN A 14 -6.33 11.70 -4.17
C ASN A 14 -4.85 11.28 -4.04
N LEU A 15 -4.57 9.97 -4.18
CA LEU A 15 -3.18 9.48 -4.24
C LEU A 15 -2.46 10.04 -5.48
N VAL A 16 -3.12 10.03 -6.63
CA VAL A 16 -2.57 10.60 -7.88
C VAL A 16 -2.22 12.08 -7.68
N GLN A 17 -3.11 12.84 -7.06
CA GLN A 17 -2.88 14.25 -6.77
C GLN A 17 -1.66 14.44 -5.85
N TYR A 18 -1.58 13.71 -4.75
CA TYR A 18 -0.44 13.80 -3.83
C TYR A 18 0.88 13.48 -4.52
N LEU A 19 0.90 12.40 -5.30
CA LEU A 19 2.10 12.02 -6.05
C LEU A 19 2.47 13.06 -7.13
N GLY A 20 1.47 13.64 -7.78
CA GLY A 20 1.66 14.74 -8.72
C GLY A 20 2.26 15.98 -8.06
N GLU A 21 1.78 16.32 -6.85
CA GLU A 21 2.34 17.43 -6.06
C GLU A 21 3.80 17.17 -5.65
N LEU A 22 4.19 15.89 -5.56
CA LEU A 22 5.57 15.49 -5.30
C LEU A 22 6.41 15.36 -6.58
N GLY A 23 5.89 15.81 -7.72
CA GLY A 23 6.62 15.89 -8.98
C GLY A 23 6.54 14.65 -9.86
N GLN A 24 5.65 13.71 -9.57
CA GLN A 24 5.55 12.48 -10.35
C GLN A 24 4.64 12.62 -11.57
N ASP A 25 5.06 12.02 -12.68
CA ASP A 25 4.20 11.77 -13.84
C ASP A 25 3.47 10.46 -13.59
N VAL A 26 2.18 10.53 -13.23
CA VAL A 26 1.37 9.38 -12.86
C VAL A 26 0.45 8.98 -13.99
N GLN A 27 0.53 7.72 -14.42
CA GLN A 27 -0.43 7.12 -15.35
C GLN A 27 -1.32 6.14 -14.57
N VAL A 28 -2.63 6.25 -14.77
CA VAL A 28 -3.64 5.47 -14.05
C VAL A 28 -4.28 4.46 -14.99
N TYR A 29 -4.30 3.20 -14.58
CA TYR A 29 -5.04 2.12 -15.26
C TYR A 29 -5.84 1.34 -14.23
N ARG A 30 -7.09 1.03 -14.54
CA ARG A 30 -7.91 0.16 -13.71
C ARG A 30 -7.36 -1.26 -13.73
N ASN A 31 -7.62 -2.00 -12.65
CA ASN A 31 -7.03 -3.33 -12.42
C ASN A 31 -7.44 -4.39 -13.44
N ASP A 32 -8.47 -4.16 -14.25
CA ASP A 32 -8.95 -5.02 -15.32
C ASP A 32 -8.77 -4.42 -16.73
N GLU A 33 -8.11 -3.27 -16.83
CA GLU A 33 -7.89 -2.56 -18.09
C GLU A 33 -6.42 -2.58 -18.54
N ILE A 34 -5.58 -3.35 -17.86
CA ILE A 34 -4.16 -3.48 -18.17
C ILE A 34 -3.72 -4.93 -17.90
N ASP A 35 -2.75 -5.40 -18.65
CA ASP A 35 -2.14 -6.72 -18.44
C ASP A 35 -0.64 -6.61 -18.15
N LEU A 36 -0.02 -7.74 -17.81
CA LEU A 36 1.40 -7.77 -17.45
C LEU A 36 2.30 -7.35 -18.61
N LYS A 37 1.93 -7.71 -19.86
CA LYS A 37 2.68 -7.32 -21.06
C LYS A 37 2.69 -5.81 -21.23
N LYS A 38 1.54 -5.16 -21.04
CA LYS A 38 1.41 -3.71 -21.15
C LYS A 38 2.23 -3.00 -20.07
N ILE A 39 2.21 -3.52 -18.85
CA ILE A 39 3.03 -2.97 -17.76
C ILE A 39 4.52 -3.06 -18.11
N ALA A 40 4.96 -4.23 -18.58
CA ALA A 40 6.35 -4.42 -18.99
C ALA A 40 6.74 -3.47 -20.13
N ALA A 41 5.85 -3.23 -21.08
CA ALA A 41 6.08 -2.32 -22.21
C ALA A 41 6.15 -0.84 -21.77
N LEU A 42 5.35 -0.46 -20.78
CA LEU A 42 5.36 0.91 -20.23
C LEU A 42 6.65 1.23 -19.47
N LYS A 43 7.32 0.23 -18.93
CA LYS A 43 8.56 0.36 -18.14
C LYS A 43 8.43 1.43 -17.03
N PRO A 44 7.44 1.32 -16.15
CA PRO A 44 7.31 2.29 -15.07
C PRO A 44 8.48 2.22 -14.11
N GLU A 45 8.87 3.36 -13.56
CA GLU A 45 9.94 3.40 -12.56
C GLU A 45 9.45 2.90 -11.20
N LYS A 46 8.17 3.08 -10.91
CA LYS A 46 7.51 2.66 -9.68
C LYS A 46 6.05 2.29 -9.95
N ILE A 47 5.50 1.42 -9.12
CA ILE A 47 4.09 1.02 -9.19
C ILE A 47 3.44 1.25 -7.82
N VAL A 48 2.28 1.89 -7.80
CA VAL A 48 1.44 2.02 -6.62
C VAL A 48 0.12 1.29 -6.87
N ILE A 49 -0.27 0.44 -5.94
CA ILE A 49 -1.53 -0.33 -6.00
C ILE A 49 -2.51 0.32 -5.03
N SER A 50 -3.61 0.84 -5.54
CA SER A 50 -4.55 1.67 -4.81
C SER A 50 -5.40 0.91 -3.80
N PRO A 51 -6.07 1.63 -2.88
CA PRO A 51 -7.21 1.08 -2.15
C PRO A 51 -8.26 0.51 -3.09
N GLY A 52 -9.19 -0.26 -2.56
CA GLY A 52 -10.33 -0.79 -3.30
C GLY A 52 -11.23 -1.63 -2.42
N PRO A 53 -12.39 -2.04 -2.97
CA PRO A 53 -13.34 -2.87 -2.25
C PRO A 53 -12.95 -4.35 -2.24
N CYS A 54 -13.64 -5.13 -1.42
CA CYS A 54 -13.55 -6.60 -1.36
C CYS A 54 -12.19 -7.10 -0.88
N THR A 55 -11.69 -8.17 -1.47
CA THR A 55 -10.45 -8.84 -1.08
C THR A 55 -9.42 -8.79 -2.22
N PRO A 56 -8.15 -9.16 -1.95
CA PRO A 56 -7.15 -9.26 -3.02
C PRO A 56 -7.56 -10.19 -4.18
N ASN A 57 -8.40 -11.18 -3.91
CA ASN A 57 -8.88 -12.10 -4.96
C ASN A 57 -9.75 -11.39 -6.00
N GLU A 58 -10.41 -10.30 -5.65
CA GLU A 58 -11.26 -9.51 -6.56
C GLU A 58 -10.56 -8.24 -7.06
N ALA A 59 -9.24 -8.11 -6.83
CA ALA A 59 -8.46 -6.93 -7.22
C ALA A 59 -7.82 -7.06 -8.61
N GLY A 60 -8.46 -7.77 -9.52
CA GLY A 60 -8.00 -7.90 -10.91
C GLY A 60 -6.56 -8.39 -11.00
N ILE A 61 -5.72 -7.63 -11.68
CA ILE A 61 -4.32 -8.00 -11.94
C ILE A 61 -3.39 -7.86 -10.72
N SER A 62 -3.85 -7.28 -9.60
CA SER A 62 -2.97 -6.86 -8.50
C SER A 62 -2.07 -7.97 -7.96
N LEU A 63 -2.61 -9.16 -7.69
CA LEU A 63 -1.79 -10.29 -7.21
C LEU A 63 -0.76 -10.73 -8.25
N ALA A 64 -1.19 -10.91 -9.50
CA ALA A 64 -0.30 -11.33 -10.60
C ALA A 64 0.80 -10.29 -10.84
N LEU A 65 0.47 -9.01 -10.75
CA LEU A 65 1.41 -7.91 -10.88
C LEU A 65 2.49 -7.97 -9.80
N ILE A 66 2.10 -8.21 -8.56
CA ILE A 66 3.06 -8.32 -7.45
C ILE A 66 3.99 -9.51 -7.69
N HIS A 67 3.46 -10.67 -8.06
CA HIS A 67 4.27 -11.86 -8.37
C HIS A 67 5.27 -11.60 -9.49
N GLU A 68 4.85 -10.90 -10.55
CA GLU A 68 5.71 -10.67 -11.72
C GLU A 68 6.76 -9.58 -11.48
N PHE A 69 6.40 -8.48 -10.83
CA PHE A 69 7.25 -7.29 -10.77
C PHE A 69 7.96 -7.06 -9.42
N ALA A 70 7.63 -7.80 -8.38
CA ALA A 70 8.36 -7.71 -7.12
C ALA A 70 9.85 -8.06 -7.34
N GLY A 71 10.72 -7.17 -6.92
CA GLY A 71 12.16 -7.29 -7.18
C GLY A 71 12.63 -6.73 -8.52
N LYS A 72 11.70 -6.36 -9.41
CA LYS A 72 12.01 -5.73 -10.71
C LYS A 72 11.67 -4.25 -10.73
N ILE A 73 10.55 -3.88 -10.10
CA ILE A 73 10.05 -2.50 -10.02
C ILE A 73 9.60 -2.24 -8.58
N PRO A 74 9.99 -1.11 -7.96
CA PRO A 74 9.51 -0.77 -6.62
C PRO A 74 7.98 -0.70 -6.55
N LEU A 75 7.40 -1.35 -5.54
CA LEU A 75 5.96 -1.46 -5.32
C LEU A 75 5.54 -0.87 -3.98
N LEU A 76 4.49 -0.04 -3.99
CA LEU A 76 3.80 0.40 -2.79
C LEU A 76 2.33 0.00 -2.89
N GLY A 77 1.82 -0.69 -1.87
CA GLY A 77 0.40 -1.02 -1.76
C GLY A 77 -0.28 -0.18 -0.69
N VAL A 78 -1.47 0.32 -0.98
CA VAL A 78 -2.29 1.10 -0.04
C VAL A 78 -3.61 0.38 0.19
N CYS A 79 -3.95 0.10 1.43
CA CYS A 79 -5.17 -0.58 1.87
C CYS A 79 -5.34 -1.94 1.17
N LEU A 80 -6.20 -2.06 0.16
CA LEU A 80 -6.33 -3.30 -0.62
C LEU A 80 -5.00 -3.70 -1.29
N GLY A 81 -4.22 -2.73 -1.77
CA GLY A 81 -2.88 -2.98 -2.32
C GLY A 81 -1.91 -3.56 -1.30
N HIS A 82 -1.98 -3.07 -0.06
CA HIS A 82 -1.21 -3.62 1.07
C HIS A 82 -1.61 -5.06 1.38
N GLN A 83 -2.92 -5.33 1.45
CA GLN A 83 -3.45 -6.68 1.66
C GLN A 83 -3.03 -7.62 0.52
N SER A 84 -3.02 -7.13 -0.71
CA SER A 84 -2.56 -7.89 -1.88
C SER A 84 -1.09 -8.27 -1.76
N ILE A 85 -0.24 -7.38 -1.24
CA ILE A 85 1.16 -7.69 -0.95
C ILE A 85 1.25 -8.80 0.10
N GLY A 86 0.52 -8.68 1.21
CA GLY A 86 0.50 -9.70 2.24
C GLY A 86 0.11 -11.08 1.70
N GLN A 87 -0.96 -11.13 0.91
CA GLN A 87 -1.43 -12.38 0.31
C GLN A 87 -0.49 -12.93 -0.74
N ALA A 88 0.08 -12.09 -1.60
CA ALA A 88 0.99 -12.51 -2.65
C ALA A 88 2.23 -13.23 -2.10
N PHE A 89 2.70 -12.83 -0.92
CA PHE A 89 3.85 -13.46 -0.27
C PHE A 89 3.47 -14.59 0.70
N GLY A 90 2.19 -14.95 0.80
CA GLY A 90 1.73 -16.12 1.55
C GLY A 90 0.99 -15.86 2.85
N GLY A 91 0.74 -14.60 3.19
CA GLY A 91 -0.07 -14.22 4.36
C GLY A 91 -1.56 -14.45 4.12
N ARG A 92 -2.34 -14.50 5.21
CA ARG A 92 -3.80 -14.60 5.14
C ARG A 92 -4.43 -13.25 5.43
N ILE A 93 -5.55 -12.99 4.76
CA ILE A 93 -6.35 -11.79 4.97
C ILE A 93 -7.58 -12.20 5.77
N ILE A 94 -7.77 -11.57 6.92
CA ILE A 94 -8.85 -11.89 7.88
C ILE A 94 -9.63 -10.63 8.24
N LYS A 95 -10.78 -10.82 8.92
CA LYS A 95 -11.55 -9.68 9.42
C LYS A 95 -10.76 -8.96 10.52
N ALA A 96 -10.77 -7.63 10.45
CA ALA A 96 -10.22 -6.78 11.51
C ALA A 96 -11.03 -6.95 12.81
N LYS A 97 -10.40 -6.70 13.94
CA LYS A 97 -11.06 -6.72 15.25
C LYS A 97 -12.21 -5.71 15.33
N THR A 98 -12.05 -4.58 14.67
CA THR A 98 -13.06 -3.52 14.59
C THR A 98 -13.18 -3.04 13.17
N LEU A 99 -14.42 -2.90 12.67
CA LEU A 99 -14.69 -2.28 11.37
C LEU A 99 -14.28 -0.80 11.43
N MET A 100 -13.44 -0.40 10.48
CA MET A 100 -12.95 0.98 10.36
C MET A 100 -13.52 1.63 9.10
N HIS A 101 -14.23 2.75 9.29
CA HIS A 101 -14.81 3.53 8.19
C HIS A 101 -14.62 5.01 8.47
N GLY A 102 -13.55 5.59 7.95
CA GLY A 102 -13.22 7.00 8.14
C GLY A 102 -12.77 7.36 9.56
N LYS A 103 -12.41 6.37 10.37
CA LYS A 103 -11.92 6.58 11.73
C LYS A 103 -10.41 6.74 11.73
N THR A 104 -9.93 7.56 12.65
CA THR A 104 -8.48 7.73 12.87
C THR A 104 -7.98 6.82 13.96
N SER A 105 -6.70 6.44 13.87
CA SER A 105 -5.99 5.66 14.87
C SER A 105 -4.56 6.15 14.98
N LEU A 106 -3.95 5.92 16.14
CA LEU A 106 -2.51 6.12 16.30
C LEU A 106 -1.76 4.96 15.63
N ILE A 107 -0.82 5.30 14.79
CA ILE A 107 0.01 4.34 14.06
C ILE A 107 1.40 4.36 14.67
N HIS A 108 1.78 3.25 15.29
CA HIS A 108 3.15 3.02 15.75
C HIS A 108 3.95 2.42 14.61
N HIS A 109 5.23 2.74 14.51
CA HIS A 109 6.05 2.24 13.41
C HIS A 109 7.52 2.05 13.81
N THR A 110 8.29 1.43 12.92
CA THR A 110 9.70 1.09 13.16
C THR A 110 10.68 2.16 12.68
N ASN A 111 10.22 3.29 12.18
CA ASN A 111 11.07 4.34 11.62
C ASN A 111 11.93 3.86 10.44
N THR A 112 11.40 2.94 9.64
CA THR A 112 12.10 2.38 8.48
C THR A 112 11.23 2.51 7.22
N GLY A 113 11.86 2.44 6.04
CA GLY A 113 11.16 2.52 4.76
C GLY A 113 10.34 3.78 4.63
N VAL A 114 9.05 3.64 4.33
CA VAL A 114 8.14 4.78 4.16
C VAL A 114 7.88 5.54 5.46
N PHE A 115 8.21 4.96 6.62
CA PHE A 115 8.03 5.59 7.92
C PHE A 115 9.26 6.35 8.41
N LYS A 116 10.34 6.36 7.64
CA LYS A 116 11.59 6.99 8.05
C LYS A 116 11.38 8.46 8.37
N ASP A 117 11.85 8.86 9.56
CA ASP A 117 11.82 10.23 10.06
C ASP A 117 10.41 10.80 10.26
N LEU A 118 9.37 9.95 10.32
CA LEU A 118 8.04 10.37 10.70
C LEU A 118 7.87 10.35 12.22
N PRO A 119 7.01 11.22 12.78
CA PRO A 119 6.66 11.13 14.22
C PRO A 119 6.11 9.74 14.56
N ASN A 120 6.35 9.28 15.77
CA ASN A 120 5.96 7.94 16.22
C ASN A 120 5.40 7.99 17.65
N PRO A 121 4.10 7.75 17.85
CA PRO A 121 3.09 7.48 16.81
C PRO A 121 2.60 8.74 16.11
N TYR A 122 1.82 8.55 15.04
CA TYR A 122 1.07 9.62 14.42
C TYR A 122 -0.33 9.16 14.02
N THR A 123 -1.21 10.11 13.72
CA THR A 123 -2.62 9.84 13.41
C THR A 123 -2.82 9.54 11.93
N ALA A 124 -3.51 8.46 11.61
CA ALA A 124 -3.88 8.11 10.24
C ALA A 124 -5.33 7.62 10.14
N THR A 125 -5.93 7.84 8.98
CA THR A 125 -7.31 7.45 8.69
C THR A 125 -7.37 6.03 8.18
N ARG A 126 -8.34 5.27 8.69
CA ARG A 126 -8.56 3.86 8.34
C ARG A 126 -9.94 3.69 7.70
N TYR A 127 -9.97 2.98 6.57
CA TYR A 127 -11.19 2.56 5.85
C TYR A 127 -11.04 1.09 5.48
N HIS A 128 -11.15 0.17 6.46
CA HIS A 128 -11.00 -1.25 6.16
C HIS A 128 -11.76 -2.13 7.14
N SER A 129 -12.23 -3.26 6.65
CA SER A 129 -12.81 -4.34 7.45
C SER A 129 -11.91 -5.58 7.50
N LEU A 130 -10.86 -5.59 6.70
CA LEU A 130 -9.90 -6.70 6.58
C LEU A 130 -8.50 -6.23 6.93
N VAL A 131 -7.68 -7.17 7.40
CA VAL A 131 -6.27 -6.95 7.74
C VAL A 131 -5.45 -8.17 7.35
N ILE A 132 -4.12 -7.99 7.26
CA ILE A 132 -3.19 -9.11 7.18
C ILE A 132 -3.15 -9.78 8.56
N GLU A 133 -3.36 -11.11 8.60
CA GLU A 133 -3.28 -11.87 9.85
C GLU A 133 -1.84 -11.87 10.37
N ARG A 134 -1.68 -11.45 11.64
CA ARG A 134 -0.35 -11.33 12.25
C ARG A 134 0.34 -12.69 12.40
N GLU A 135 -0.43 -13.73 12.72
CA GLU A 135 0.10 -15.08 12.98
C GLU A 135 0.63 -15.77 11.72
N THR A 136 0.17 -15.35 10.53
CA THR A 136 0.57 -15.96 9.25
C THR A 136 1.45 -15.04 8.41
N ILE A 137 1.94 -13.92 8.97
CA ILE A 137 2.84 -13.04 8.23
C ILE A 137 4.04 -13.86 7.75
N PRO A 138 4.35 -13.85 6.42
CA PRO A 138 5.46 -14.65 5.92
C PRO A 138 6.81 -14.10 6.39
N ASP A 139 7.81 -14.99 6.49
CA ASP A 139 9.14 -14.63 6.98
C ASP A 139 9.84 -13.56 6.14
N CYS A 140 9.49 -13.44 4.87
CA CYS A 140 10.09 -12.43 3.97
C CYS A 140 9.56 -11.01 4.19
N LEU A 141 8.45 -10.87 4.94
CA LEU A 141 7.88 -9.56 5.28
C LEU A 141 8.13 -9.23 6.74
N GLU A 142 8.49 -7.99 7.01
CA GLU A 142 8.54 -7.46 8.36
C GLU A 142 7.35 -6.53 8.60
N ILE A 143 6.83 -6.54 9.83
CA ILE A 143 5.79 -5.61 10.27
C ILE A 143 6.47 -4.29 10.59
N THR A 144 6.10 -3.23 9.86
CA THR A 144 6.69 -1.91 10.02
C THR A 144 5.79 -0.94 10.76
N ALA A 145 4.50 -1.24 10.88
CA ALA A 145 3.57 -0.39 11.61
C ALA A 145 2.40 -1.20 12.18
N TRP A 146 1.82 -0.70 13.28
CA TRP A 146 0.73 -1.38 14.00
C TRP A 146 -0.09 -0.39 14.83
N THR A 147 -1.30 -0.79 15.21
CA THR A 147 -2.16 -0.06 16.14
C THR A 147 -1.96 -0.56 17.57
N ASP A 148 -2.54 0.16 18.55
CA ASP A 148 -2.46 -0.21 19.97
C ASP A 148 -3.00 -1.62 20.25
N ASP A 149 -4.02 -2.06 19.50
CA ASP A 149 -4.58 -3.40 19.61
C ASP A 149 -3.84 -4.47 18.79
N GLY A 150 -2.71 -4.10 18.18
CA GLY A 150 -1.81 -5.04 17.49
C GLY A 150 -2.17 -5.36 16.05
N GLU A 151 -3.09 -4.63 15.43
CA GLU A 151 -3.40 -4.81 14.00
C GLU A 151 -2.24 -4.33 13.14
N ILE A 152 -1.89 -5.10 12.11
CA ILE A 152 -0.82 -4.73 11.16
C ILE A 152 -1.28 -3.53 10.34
N MET A 153 -0.48 -2.47 10.34
CA MET A 153 -0.72 -1.25 9.58
C MET A 153 0.35 -0.97 8.54
N GLY A 154 1.45 -1.69 8.55
CA GLY A 154 2.50 -1.58 7.56
C GLY A 154 3.31 -2.85 7.46
N VAL A 155 3.74 -3.16 6.23
CA VAL A 155 4.65 -4.28 5.94
C VAL A 155 5.73 -3.82 4.97
N LYS A 156 6.89 -4.46 5.04
CA LYS A 156 8.01 -4.23 4.13
C LYS A 156 8.68 -5.55 3.85
N HIS A 157 8.98 -5.81 2.57
CA HIS A 157 9.81 -6.96 2.22
C HIS A 157 11.23 -6.72 2.76
N LYS A 158 11.83 -7.76 3.31
CA LYS A 158 13.17 -7.65 3.95
C LYS A 158 14.28 -7.32 2.97
N THR A 159 14.15 -7.70 1.69
CA THR A 159 15.19 -7.52 0.67
C THR A 159 14.71 -6.81 -0.59
N LEU A 160 13.44 -6.96 -0.97
CA LEU A 160 12.89 -6.35 -2.19
C LEU A 160 12.30 -4.97 -1.88
N ALA A 161 12.23 -4.11 -2.90
CA ALA A 161 11.59 -2.79 -2.82
C ALA A 161 10.07 -2.93 -2.89
N VAL A 162 9.48 -3.50 -1.83
CA VAL A 162 8.03 -3.74 -1.70
C VAL A 162 7.59 -3.32 -0.31
N GLU A 163 6.66 -2.37 -0.24
CA GLU A 163 6.08 -1.91 1.03
C GLU A 163 4.57 -1.75 0.91
N GLY A 164 3.87 -1.86 2.03
CA GLY A 164 2.45 -1.65 2.09
C GLY A 164 2.02 -0.94 3.36
N VAL A 165 0.96 -0.13 3.24
CA VAL A 165 0.32 0.53 4.38
C VAL A 165 -1.19 0.26 4.36
N GLN A 166 -1.77 -0.08 5.51
CA GLN A 166 -3.18 -0.41 5.63
C GLN A 166 -4.07 0.84 5.67
N PHE A 167 -3.56 1.93 6.14
CA PHE A 167 -4.28 3.19 6.26
C PHE A 167 -4.18 4.00 4.96
N HIS A 168 -4.87 5.15 4.93
CA HIS A 168 -4.96 6.01 3.75
C HIS A 168 -4.08 7.25 3.90
N PRO A 169 -2.87 7.27 3.32
CA PRO A 169 -1.99 8.46 3.39
C PRO A 169 -2.57 9.67 2.66
N GLU A 170 -3.47 9.46 1.69
CA GLU A 170 -4.12 10.50 0.91
C GLU A 170 -5.30 11.16 1.61
N SER A 171 -5.74 10.64 2.74
CA SER A 171 -6.85 11.21 3.49
C SER A 171 -6.43 12.51 4.17
N VAL A 172 -7.30 13.51 4.16
CA VAL A 172 -7.05 14.82 4.76
C VAL A 172 -6.81 14.72 6.28
N LEU A 173 -7.39 13.72 6.95
CA LEU A 173 -7.21 13.51 8.39
C LEU A 173 -5.97 12.67 8.73
N THR A 174 -5.25 12.17 7.74
CA THR A 174 -3.99 11.47 7.95
C THR A 174 -2.86 12.49 8.02
N GLU A 175 -2.11 12.46 9.11
CA GLU A 175 -0.90 13.25 9.25
C GLU A 175 0.22 12.66 8.38
N HIS A 176 1.11 13.52 7.89
CA HIS A 176 2.33 13.11 7.17
C HIS A 176 2.12 12.23 5.94
N GLY A 177 0.95 12.37 5.26
CA GLY A 177 0.67 11.59 4.06
C GLY A 177 1.65 11.86 2.92
N HIS A 178 1.93 13.12 2.63
CA HIS A 178 2.93 13.52 1.62
C HIS A 178 4.33 13.02 1.99
N ASP A 179 4.70 13.14 3.26
CA ASP A 179 6.02 12.71 3.74
C ASP A 179 6.20 11.20 3.55
N LEU A 180 5.18 10.40 3.85
CA LEU A 180 5.21 8.95 3.65
C LEU A 180 5.40 8.61 2.18
N LEU A 181 4.61 9.21 1.30
CA LEU A 181 4.72 8.97 -0.14
C LEU A 181 6.08 9.42 -0.67
N ASN A 182 6.58 10.56 -0.21
CA ASN A 182 7.89 11.06 -0.59
C ASN A 182 9.02 10.13 -0.14
N ASN A 183 8.88 9.52 1.04
CA ASN A 183 9.83 8.51 1.51
C ASN A 183 9.91 7.32 0.55
N PHE A 184 8.77 6.85 0.05
CA PHE A 184 8.75 5.79 -0.96
C PHE A 184 9.47 6.22 -2.24
N LEU A 185 9.20 7.44 -2.72
CA LEU A 185 9.81 7.97 -3.94
C LEU A 185 11.33 8.11 -3.83
N LYS A 186 11.83 8.45 -2.64
CA LYS A 186 13.28 8.66 -2.41
C LYS A 186 14.03 7.38 -2.08
N ALA A 187 13.36 6.40 -1.48
CA ALA A 187 14.02 5.16 -1.04
C ALA A 187 14.37 4.22 -2.19
N TYR A 188 13.67 4.35 -3.33
CA TYR A 188 13.76 3.36 -4.41
C TYR A 188 13.92 3.97 -5.80
#